data_290a8673394c98a9f1b2bca7141adb91
#
_entry.id   290a8673394c98a9f1b2bca7141adb91
#
_cell.length_a   1.000
_cell.length_b   1.000
_cell.length_c   1.000
_cell.angle_alpha   90.00
_cell.angle_beta   90.00
_cell.angle_gamma   90.00
#
_symmetry.space_group_name_H-M   'P 1'
#
loop_
_entity.id
_entity.type
_entity.pdbx_description
1 polymer ?
#
loop_
_entity_poly.entity_id
_entity_poly.type
_entity_poly.pdbx_seq_one_letter_code
_entity_poly.pdbx_strand_id
1 'polypeptide(L)'
;MPYTIPGFAAIRQRMLRDAANLDPTAPQDRDSDLYVRSSATASAVSGLYDFLAWQARQLLPDTADPEYLEQHCALRGITRKPATRATGTLTLTGRTGAVVPAGTQARDLSGVLYRTTAGATLSGAAEAATAAVPCEAVDAGALPDLDDAPVTLLAAPSGVQSAPA
;
A
#
# COMPACT_ATOMS: atom_id res chain seq x y z
N MET A 1 -3.82 29.47 22.74
CA MET A 1 -4.19 28.10 23.14
C MET A 1 -4.52 27.33 21.90
N PRO A 2 -4.04 26.10 21.73
CA PRO A 2 -4.46 25.28 20.61
C PRO A 2 -5.97 25.02 20.71
N TYR A 3 -6.68 25.12 19.58
CA TYR A 3 -8.11 24.80 19.51
C TYR A 3 -8.30 23.29 19.67
N THR A 4 -9.13 22.89 20.64
CA THR A 4 -9.49 21.50 20.85
C THR A 4 -10.80 21.21 20.12
N ILE A 5 -10.76 20.29 19.18
CA ILE A 5 -11.94 19.85 18.43
C ILE A 5 -12.88 19.12 19.39
N PRO A 6 -14.14 19.58 19.52
CA PRO A 6 -15.11 18.91 20.38
C PRO A 6 -15.55 17.58 19.78
N GLY A 7 -15.50 16.50 20.58
CA GLY A 7 -16.02 15.21 20.15
C GLY A 7 -17.55 15.15 20.15
N PHE A 8 -18.11 14.12 19.52
CA PHE A 8 -19.56 13.87 19.37
C PHE A 8 -20.35 14.09 20.69
N ALA A 9 -19.89 13.50 21.80
CA ALA A 9 -20.58 13.61 23.07
C ALA A 9 -20.64 15.05 23.60
N ALA A 10 -19.55 15.81 23.43
CA ALA A 10 -19.48 17.19 23.86
C ALA A 10 -20.41 18.10 23.03
N ILE A 11 -20.49 17.86 21.73
CA ILE A 11 -21.39 18.59 20.82
C ILE A 11 -22.85 18.32 21.22
N ARG A 12 -23.22 17.05 21.39
CA ARG A 12 -24.58 16.67 21.81
C ARG A 12 -24.95 17.28 23.16
N GLN A 13 -24.06 17.18 24.16
CA GLN A 13 -24.31 17.78 25.48
C GLN A 13 -24.50 19.31 25.43
N ARG A 14 -23.73 20.00 24.58
CA ARG A 14 -23.92 21.42 24.35
C ARG A 14 -25.32 21.71 23.80
N MET A 15 -25.75 20.96 22.77
CA MET A 15 -27.08 21.14 22.16
C MET A 15 -28.21 20.89 23.17
N LEU A 16 -28.12 19.80 23.97
CA LEU A 16 -29.12 19.52 25.02
C LEU A 16 -29.15 20.59 26.10
N ARG A 17 -28.00 21.08 26.54
CA ARG A 17 -27.92 22.19 27.48
C ARG A 17 -28.51 23.49 26.93
N ASP A 18 -28.22 23.79 25.68
CA ASP A 18 -28.75 25.01 25.05
C ASP A 18 -30.27 24.91 24.87
N ALA A 19 -30.80 23.71 24.55
CA ALA A 19 -32.24 23.45 24.52
C ALA A 19 -32.89 23.60 25.89
N ALA A 20 -32.27 23.07 26.98
CA ALA A 20 -32.78 23.22 28.36
C ALA A 20 -32.74 24.67 28.82
N ASN A 21 -31.81 25.49 28.38
CA ASN A 21 -31.78 26.93 28.68
C ASN A 21 -32.93 27.71 28.02
N LEU A 22 -33.37 27.22 26.83
CA LEU A 22 -34.52 27.83 26.10
C LEU A 22 -35.86 27.31 26.61
N ASP A 23 -35.95 26.04 26.93
CA ASP A 23 -37.14 25.39 27.52
C ASP A 23 -36.71 24.42 28.64
N PRO A 24 -36.78 24.84 29.90
CA PRO A 24 -36.45 24.00 31.05
C PRO A 24 -37.33 22.76 31.20
N THR A 25 -38.48 22.71 30.52
CA THR A 25 -39.42 21.58 30.57
C THR A 25 -39.14 20.55 29.46
N ALA A 26 -38.22 20.84 28.54
CA ALA A 26 -37.89 19.95 27.41
C ALA A 26 -37.28 18.62 27.91
N PRO A 27 -37.86 17.47 27.51
CA PRO A 27 -37.37 16.15 27.94
C PRO A 27 -35.99 15.87 27.30
N GLN A 28 -35.03 15.50 28.18
CA GLN A 28 -33.64 15.18 27.74
C GLN A 28 -33.30 13.70 27.86
N ASP A 29 -34.28 12.87 28.12
CA ASP A 29 -34.10 11.43 28.21
C ASP A 29 -33.66 10.85 26.87
N ARG A 30 -32.95 9.70 26.89
CA ARG A 30 -32.41 9.05 25.69
C ARG A 30 -33.48 8.71 24.64
N ASP A 31 -34.70 8.49 25.08
CA ASP A 31 -35.85 8.14 24.23
C ASP A 31 -36.61 9.39 23.74
N SER A 32 -36.24 10.58 24.17
CA SER A 32 -36.88 11.82 23.74
C SER A 32 -36.48 12.20 22.31
N ASP A 33 -37.44 12.78 21.57
CA ASP A 33 -37.21 13.29 20.23
C ASP A 33 -36.07 14.33 20.19
N LEU A 34 -35.99 15.19 21.23
CA LEU A 34 -34.91 16.15 21.38
C LEU A 34 -33.52 15.48 21.46
N TYR A 35 -33.39 14.40 22.25
CA TYR A 35 -32.13 13.68 22.37
C TYR A 35 -31.73 13.01 21.05
N VAL A 36 -32.68 12.39 20.35
CA VAL A 36 -32.44 11.73 19.06
C VAL A 36 -31.97 12.75 18.01
N ARG A 37 -32.70 13.88 17.89
CA ARG A 37 -32.33 14.94 16.94
C ARG A 37 -31.00 15.59 17.27
N SER A 38 -30.74 15.87 18.55
CA SER A 38 -29.44 16.39 19.01
C SER A 38 -28.31 15.42 18.72
N SER A 39 -28.54 14.11 18.84
CA SER A 39 -27.54 13.09 18.51
C SER A 39 -27.27 13.03 17.00
N ALA A 40 -28.31 13.06 16.17
CA ALA A 40 -28.16 13.07 14.72
C ALA A 40 -27.38 14.32 14.23
N THR A 41 -27.75 15.50 14.75
CA THR A 41 -27.06 16.75 14.41
C THR A 41 -25.62 16.76 14.92
N ALA A 42 -25.37 16.29 16.15
CA ALA A 42 -24.02 16.17 16.71
C ALA A 42 -23.13 15.24 15.89
N SER A 43 -23.69 14.15 15.36
CA SER A 43 -22.98 13.25 14.46
C SER A 43 -22.56 13.93 13.16
N ALA A 44 -23.47 14.67 12.52
CA ALA A 44 -23.17 15.43 11.31
C ALA A 44 -22.09 16.51 11.57
N VAL A 45 -22.21 17.26 12.67
CA VAL A 45 -21.24 18.28 13.05
C VAL A 45 -19.88 17.70 13.38
N SER A 46 -19.82 16.53 14.07
CA SER A 46 -18.56 15.83 14.34
C SER A 46 -17.88 15.44 13.03
N GLY A 47 -18.61 14.91 12.05
CA GLY A 47 -18.07 14.60 10.74
C GLY A 47 -17.51 15.81 9.99
N LEU A 48 -18.13 16.99 10.14
CA LEU A 48 -17.59 18.24 9.58
C LEU A 48 -16.27 18.64 10.26
N TYR A 49 -16.14 18.48 11.59
CA TYR A 49 -14.86 18.72 12.26
C TYR A 49 -13.76 17.77 11.81
N ASP A 50 -14.09 16.48 11.63
CA ASP A 50 -13.14 15.49 11.14
C ASP A 50 -12.68 15.84 9.70
N PHE A 51 -13.59 16.25 8.85
CA PHE A 51 -13.28 16.71 7.50
C PHE A 51 -12.39 17.97 7.51
N LEU A 52 -12.70 18.96 8.33
CA LEU A 52 -11.88 20.17 8.47
C LEU A 52 -10.48 19.84 9.00
N ALA A 53 -10.38 18.92 9.97
CA ALA A 53 -9.10 18.48 10.50
C ALA A 53 -8.26 17.75 9.44
N TRP A 54 -8.90 16.91 8.63
CA TRP A 54 -8.25 16.27 7.49
C TRP A 54 -7.80 17.31 6.46
N GLN A 55 -8.67 18.26 6.09
CA GLN A 55 -8.34 19.30 5.12
C GLN A 55 -7.19 20.20 5.61
N ALA A 56 -7.16 20.53 6.90
CA ALA A 56 -6.05 21.31 7.48
C ALA A 56 -4.69 20.61 7.32
N ARG A 57 -4.64 19.28 7.40
CA ARG A 57 -3.42 18.51 7.16
C ARG A 57 -2.95 18.58 5.71
N GLN A 58 -3.87 18.76 4.75
CA GLN A 58 -3.51 18.86 3.34
C GLN A 58 -2.85 20.20 2.96
N LEU A 59 -2.94 21.21 3.83
CA LEU A 59 -2.36 22.54 3.58
C LEU A 59 -0.83 22.55 3.64
N LEU A 60 -0.23 21.64 4.40
CA LEU A 60 1.21 21.58 4.60
C LEU A 60 1.79 20.31 3.95
N PRO A 61 2.89 20.42 3.20
CA PRO A 61 3.48 19.28 2.48
C PRO A 61 3.96 18.13 3.39
N ASP A 62 4.30 18.41 4.65
CA ASP A 62 4.79 17.44 5.63
C ASP A 62 3.69 16.54 6.21
N THR A 63 2.43 17.01 6.15
CA THR A 63 1.27 16.31 6.68
C THR A 63 0.25 15.91 5.61
N ALA A 64 0.48 16.34 4.37
CA ALA A 64 -0.41 16.07 3.24
C ALA A 64 -0.40 14.61 2.82
N ASP A 65 -1.56 14.11 2.42
CA ASP A 65 -1.70 12.81 1.78
C ASP A 65 -0.95 12.80 0.43
N PRO A 66 -0.52 11.62 -0.08
CA PRO A 66 0.34 11.53 -1.26
C PRO A 66 -0.16 12.32 -2.48
N GLU A 67 -1.46 12.35 -2.71
CA GLU A 67 -2.06 13.06 -3.86
C GLU A 67 -1.90 14.58 -3.73
N TYR A 68 -2.13 15.13 -2.53
CA TYR A 68 -1.95 16.56 -2.25
C TYR A 68 -0.47 16.92 -2.19
N LEU A 69 0.37 16.03 -1.67
CA LEU A 69 1.82 16.22 -1.70
C LEU A 69 2.33 16.34 -3.14
N GLU A 70 1.85 15.49 -4.06
CA GLU A 70 2.20 15.59 -5.47
C GLU A 70 1.78 16.94 -6.08
N GLN A 71 0.61 17.48 -5.70
CA GLN A 71 0.18 18.82 -6.11
C GLN A 71 1.10 19.92 -5.56
N HIS A 72 1.47 19.85 -4.28
CA HIS A 72 2.42 20.78 -3.67
C HIS A 72 3.79 20.74 -4.36
N CYS A 73 4.25 19.54 -4.73
CA CYS A 73 5.51 19.36 -5.48
C CYS A 73 5.39 19.91 -6.89
N ALA A 74 4.30 19.66 -7.59
CA ALA A 74 4.06 20.13 -8.95
C ALA A 74 4.09 21.66 -9.06
N LEU A 75 3.56 22.37 -8.05
CA LEU A 75 3.64 23.84 -7.97
C LEU A 75 5.08 24.38 -7.94
N ARG A 76 6.03 23.55 -7.53
CA ARG A 76 7.47 23.86 -7.49
C ARG A 76 8.26 23.21 -8.63
N GLY A 77 7.59 22.63 -9.61
CA GLY A 77 8.24 21.94 -10.74
C GLY A 77 8.88 20.61 -10.38
N ILE A 78 8.54 20.04 -9.21
CA ILE A 78 9.03 18.73 -8.76
C ILE A 78 8.01 17.68 -9.13
N THR A 79 8.42 16.66 -9.89
CA THR A 79 7.57 15.53 -10.25
C THR A 79 8.05 14.25 -9.57
N ARG A 80 7.12 13.35 -9.28
CA ARG A 80 7.46 12.02 -8.75
C ARG A 80 8.29 11.26 -9.78
N LYS A 81 9.35 10.58 -9.32
CA LYS A 81 10.12 9.69 -10.18
C LYS A 81 9.23 8.54 -10.65
N PRO A 82 9.31 8.14 -11.93
CA PRO A 82 8.59 6.98 -12.41
C PRO A 82 9.06 5.72 -11.68
N ALA A 83 8.17 4.76 -11.57
CA ALA A 83 8.51 3.46 -11.02
C ALA A 83 9.56 2.77 -11.91
N THR A 84 10.55 2.15 -11.28
CA THR A 84 11.56 1.32 -11.95
C THR A 84 11.30 -0.15 -11.70
N ARG A 85 11.81 -1.01 -12.58
CA ARG A 85 11.74 -2.46 -12.40
C ARG A 85 12.79 -2.89 -11.38
N ALA A 86 12.43 -3.80 -10.50
CA ALA A 86 13.38 -4.44 -9.61
C ALA A 86 14.30 -5.34 -10.42
N THR A 87 15.59 -5.35 -10.08
CA THR A 87 16.60 -6.21 -10.67
C THR A 87 17.22 -7.10 -9.61
N GLY A 88 17.59 -8.31 -9.98
CA GLY A 88 18.17 -9.28 -9.07
C GLY A 88 18.86 -10.41 -9.81
N THR A 89 19.14 -11.49 -9.09
CA THR A 89 19.74 -12.70 -9.62
C THR A 89 18.89 -13.91 -9.24
N LEU A 90 18.56 -14.74 -10.23
CA LEU A 90 17.91 -16.02 -10.03
C LEU A 90 18.97 -17.14 -10.00
N THR A 91 18.96 -17.95 -8.95
CA THR A 91 19.74 -19.19 -8.91
C THR A 91 18.87 -20.32 -9.41
N LEU A 92 19.24 -20.90 -10.54
CA LEU A 92 18.55 -22.01 -11.18
C LEU A 92 19.33 -23.29 -11.03
N THR A 93 18.64 -24.41 -10.83
CA THR A 93 19.22 -25.73 -10.67
C THR A 93 18.76 -26.68 -11.77
N GLY A 94 19.57 -27.70 -12.09
CA GLY A 94 19.22 -28.66 -13.12
C GLY A 94 20.40 -29.55 -13.56
N ARG A 95 20.35 -30.01 -14.76
CA ARG A 95 21.43 -30.85 -15.35
C ARG A 95 22.58 -30.00 -15.83
N THR A 96 23.79 -30.55 -15.71
CA THR A 96 24.99 -29.93 -16.28
C THR A 96 24.82 -29.76 -17.80
N GLY A 97 25.16 -28.58 -18.30
CA GLY A 97 25.06 -28.24 -19.72
C GLY A 97 23.67 -27.77 -20.15
N ALA A 98 22.66 -27.80 -19.30
CA ALA A 98 21.36 -27.23 -19.61
C ALA A 98 21.47 -25.71 -19.84
N VAL A 99 20.81 -25.20 -20.86
CA VAL A 99 20.86 -23.80 -21.26
C VAL A 99 19.58 -23.10 -20.86
N VAL A 100 19.71 -22.00 -20.14
CA VAL A 100 18.63 -21.07 -19.79
C VAL A 100 18.70 -19.89 -20.75
N PRO A 101 17.72 -19.70 -21.65
CA PRO A 101 17.72 -18.55 -22.56
C PRO A 101 17.35 -17.26 -21.82
N ALA A 102 17.80 -16.13 -22.35
CA ALA A 102 17.29 -14.83 -21.93
C ALA A 102 15.78 -14.75 -22.20
N GLY A 103 15.04 -14.06 -21.32
CA GLY A 103 13.58 -13.97 -21.41
C GLY A 103 12.83 -15.10 -20.72
N THR A 104 13.52 -16.08 -20.10
CA THR A 104 12.86 -17.12 -19.29
C THR A 104 12.11 -16.47 -18.13
N GLN A 105 10.83 -16.83 -17.97
CA GLN A 105 9.97 -16.24 -16.93
C GLN A 105 9.88 -17.14 -15.71
N ALA A 106 9.98 -16.48 -14.55
CA ALA A 106 9.80 -17.10 -13.23
C ALA A 106 8.73 -16.32 -12.46
N ARG A 107 8.05 -17.00 -11.55
CA ARG A 107 7.06 -16.40 -10.63
C ARG A 107 7.47 -16.69 -9.20
N ASP A 108 7.35 -15.69 -8.32
CA ASP A 108 7.47 -15.90 -6.90
C ASP A 108 6.16 -16.40 -6.26
N LEU A 109 6.18 -16.65 -4.94
CA LEU A 109 5.00 -17.08 -4.19
C LEU A 109 3.92 -15.98 -4.09
N SER A 110 4.29 -14.72 -4.26
CA SER A 110 3.39 -13.57 -4.25
C SER A 110 2.71 -13.34 -5.60
N GLY A 111 3.12 -14.10 -6.64
CA GLY A 111 2.59 -13.99 -7.98
C GLY A 111 3.32 -12.99 -8.88
N VAL A 112 4.38 -12.34 -8.40
CA VAL A 112 5.18 -11.40 -9.19
C VAL A 112 5.99 -12.14 -10.23
N LEU A 113 6.03 -11.60 -11.44
CA LEU A 113 6.74 -12.16 -12.58
C LEU A 113 8.11 -11.52 -12.76
N TYR A 114 9.11 -12.35 -12.93
CA TYR A 114 10.48 -11.99 -13.27
C TYR A 114 10.86 -12.59 -14.61
N ARG A 115 11.76 -11.96 -15.33
CA ARG A 115 12.35 -12.50 -16.54
C ARG A 115 13.87 -12.42 -16.50
N THR A 116 14.55 -13.42 -17.02
CA THR A 116 16.00 -13.39 -17.16
C THR A 116 16.41 -12.38 -18.23
N THR A 117 17.42 -11.56 -17.92
CA THR A 117 17.94 -10.54 -18.84
C THR A 117 19.09 -11.09 -19.70
N ALA A 118 19.71 -12.18 -19.24
CA ALA A 118 20.79 -12.86 -19.98
C ALA A 118 20.55 -14.37 -19.99
N GLY A 119 21.17 -15.06 -20.96
CA GLY A 119 21.22 -16.52 -20.97
C GLY A 119 22.37 -17.04 -20.12
N ALA A 120 22.24 -18.26 -19.58
CA ALA A 120 23.30 -18.95 -18.87
C ALA A 120 23.27 -20.46 -19.12
N THR A 121 24.41 -21.11 -18.88
CA THR A 121 24.51 -22.58 -18.95
C THR A 121 24.79 -23.09 -17.54
N LEU A 122 24.05 -24.10 -17.12
CA LEU A 122 24.22 -24.71 -15.80
C LEU A 122 25.54 -25.47 -15.73
N SER A 123 26.30 -25.28 -14.68
CA SER A 123 27.59 -25.92 -14.41
C SER A 123 27.63 -26.54 -13.04
N GLY A 124 28.31 -27.67 -12.88
CA GLY A 124 28.41 -28.36 -11.60
C GLY A 124 28.20 -29.86 -11.72
N ALA A 125 27.75 -30.52 -10.65
CA ALA A 125 27.45 -31.96 -10.64
C ALA A 125 26.30 -32.29 -11.57
N ALA A 126 26.29 -33.53 -12.12
CA ALA A 126 25.43 -33.93 -13.24
C ALA A 126 23.94 -33.57 -13.09
N GLU A 127 23.36 -33.75 -11.89
CA GLU A 127 21.92 -33.48 -11.63
C GLU A 127 21.71 -32.31 -10.66
N ALA A 128 22.78 -31.70 -10.15
CA ALA A 128 22.74 -30.56 -9.22
C ALA A 128 23.61 -29.40 -9.72
N ALA A 129 23.62 -29.19 -11.03
CA ALA A 129 24.28 -28.03 -11.63
C ALA A 129 23.48 -26.76 -11.33
N THR A 130 24.17 -25.67 -11.14
CA THR A 130 23.56 -24.37 -10.84
C THR A 130 24.04 -23.30 -11.79
N ALA A 131 23.21 -22.28 -11.97
CA ALA A 131 23.61 -21.05 -12.64
C ALA A 131 22.92 -19.85 -11.98
N ALA A 132 23.68 -18.81 -11.71
CA ALA A 132 23.17 -17.51 -11.29
C ALA A 132 22.88 -16.65 -12.54
N VAL A 133 21.63 -16.29 -12.74
CA VAL A 133 21.17 -15.59 -13.94
C VAL A 133 20.59 -14.23 -13.56
N PRO A 134 21.06 -13.13 -14.13
CA PRO A 134 20.48 -11.82 -13.85
C PRO A 134 19.03 -11.77 -14.34
N CYS A 135 18.16 -11.18 -13.57
CA CYS A 135 16.75 -11.03 -13.86
C CYS A 135 16.23 -9.63 -13.56
N GLU A 136 15.10 -9.31 -14.13
CA GLU A 136 14.33 -8.11 -13.80
C GLU A 136 12.86 -8.46 -13.62
N ALA A 137 12.14 -7.68 -12.80
CA ALA A 137 10.69 -7.78 -12.71
C ALA A 137 10.04 -7.37 -14.04
N VAL A 138 8.96 -8.04 -14.42
CA VAL A 138 8.21 -7.70 -15.64
C VAL A 138 7.50 -6.35 -15.46
N ASP A 139 6.93 -6.12 -14.28
CA ASP A 139 6.25 -4.89 -13.94
C ASP A 139 7.14 -3.97 -13.11
N ALA A 140 6.99 -2.66 -13.32
CA ALA A 140 7.65 -1.65 -12.52
C ALA A 140 6.81 -1.34 -11.27
N GLY A 141 7.45 -1.17 -10.11
CA GLY A 141 6.75 -0.84 -8.87
C GLY A 141 7.57 -1.15 -7.62
N ALA A 142 6.96 -0.91 -6.47
CA ALA A 142 7.51 -1.35 -5.19
C ALA A 142 7.26 -2.85 -5.05
N LEU A 143 8.32 -3.63 -5.16
CA LEU A 143 8.31 -5.08 -4.93
C LEU A 143 8.94 -5.38 -3.58
N PRO A 144 8.50 -6.47 -2.90
CA PRO A 144 9.16 -6.91 -1.69
C PRO A 144 10.62 -7.29 -1.99
N ASP A 145 11.48 -7.06 -1.02
CA ASP A 145 12.84 -7.57 -1.06
C ASP A 145 12.78 -9.10 -0.90
N LEU A 146 13.29 -9.82 -1.87
CA LEU A 146 13.21 -11.28 -1.94
C LEU A 146 14.62 -11.86 -1.78
N ASP A 147 15.14 -11.87 -0.56
CA ASP A 147 16.35 -12.62 -0.24
C ASP A 147 16.00 -14.12 -0.15
N ASP A 148 16.62 -14.93 -1.02
CA ASP A 148 16.48 -16.39 -1.08
C ASP A 148 15.03 -16.91 -1.18
N ALA A 149 14.12 -16.12 -1.74
CA ALA A 149 12.74 -16.55 -1.91
C ALA A 149 12.62 -17.59 -3.03
N PRO A 150 11.84 -18.67 -2.83
CA PRO A 150 11.63 -19.68 -3.86
C PRO A 150 10.84 -19.12 -5.04
N VAL A 151 11.32 -19.40 -6.25
CA VAL A 151 10.65 -19.01 -7.49
C VAL A 151 10.34 -20.25 -8.35
N THR A 152 9.26 -20.19 -9.10
CA THR A 152 8.83 -21.25 -10.02
C THR A 152 8.95 -20.77 -11.45
N LEU A 153 9.60 -21.52 -12.33
CA LEU A 153 9.65 -21.21 -13.76
C LEU A 153 8.29 -21.51 -14.41
N LEU A 154 7.76 -20.58 -15.20
CA LEU A 154 6.51 -20.77 -15.94
C LEU A 154 6.68 -21.80 -17.08
N ALA A 155 7.83 -21.77 -17.72
CA ALA A 155 8.21 -22.73 -18.75
C ALA A 155 9.68 -23.08 -18.52
N ALA A 156 9.92 -24.22 -17.87
CA ALA A 156 11.28 -24.67 -17.61
C ALA A 156 11.94 -25.15 -18.91
N PRO A 157 13.15 -24.62 -19.24
CA PRO A 157 13.93 -25.15 -20.35
C PRO A 157 14.32 -26.61 -20.10
N SER A 158 14.62 -27.35 -21.16
CA SER A 158 15.01 -28.77 -21.07
C SER A 158 16.21 -28.93 -20.14
N GLY A 159 16.09 -29.78 -19.11
CA GLY A 159 17.13 -30.04 -18.12
C GLY A 159 17.24 -29.05 -16.97
N VAL A 160 16.36 -28.06 -16.91
CA VAL A 160 16.26 -27.10 -15.76
C VAL A 160 15.07 -27.45 -14.87
N GLN A 161 15.23 -27.41 -13.56
CA GLN A 161 14.15 -27.67 -12.61
C GLN A 161 13.18 -26.47 -12.58
N SER A 162 11.87 -26.73 -12.55
CA SER A 162 10.86 -25.68 -12.57
C SER A 162 10.61 -25.03 -11.20
N ALA A 163 10.99 -25.70 -10.12
CA ALA A 163 10.86 -25.22 -8.75
C ALA A 163 12.17 -25.51 -7.98
N PRO A 164 12.45 -24.74 -6.91
CA PRO A 164 13.58 -25.05 -6.05
C PRO A 164 13.37 -26.41 -5.39
N ALA A 165 14.47 -27.15 -5.23
CA ALA A 165 14.48 -28.43 -4.53
C ALA A 165 14.31 -28.26 -3.03
#